data_ab7ac19db291a052730682e6fceda398
#
_entry.id   ab7ac19db291a052730682e6fceda398
#
_cell.length_a   1.000
_cell.length_b   1.000
_cell.length_c   1.000
_cell.angle_alpha   90.00
_cell.angle_beta   90.00
_cell.angle_gamma   90.00
#
_symmetry.space_group_name_H-M   'P 1'
#
loop_
_entity.id
_entity.type
_entity.pdbx_description
1 polymer ?
#
loop_
_entity_poly.entity_id
_entity_poly.type
_entity_poly.pdbx_seq_one_letter_code
_entity_poly.pdbx_strand_id
1 'polypeptide(L)'
;MIEVNTRIHDKFSIEFKTSFVARRKVKDNDFSAYMWFFIPHNLDINRETYPKSRFYQDIKSYVRVITPKFLLQDIVGGSGIPFTNLKAAFQDLASSPTRSATKEYEYQVKMFSAITHSAARNGCYNLMGSHILPEVVPTLCAQYLQSFDEVLRAFRSLRTIVYQPTIADGIRNYFRYGDEFISNMFKLYTTLILDFMQKDAEHRELFAASIKRLQTEISRENAYRDKVGYVNLKENDAKNNRYLIYRSGVLKKYVDSDLYLNVPKKKDGKLVEQLYLGIAAGLAMMFATVVSFFFQQKFGNFTLPFFIVLVISYMIKDRIKELSRYYFAHRIGNKYFDNKAEILLNEDRIGTIKEGMDFITHKKVPEEVKRVRYSKRLMEVENRVTDEKVMLYRMALHIDRVKLNHLSHYETAGINDIIRFNVNNLLQKMDNPKVNIRHMNDDGTVVTIPCDKIYYVNIVLQFRYESNTTLRRFRVTLTRNGIESINEVEID
;
A
#
# COMPACT_ATOMS: atom_id res chain seq x y z
N MET A 1 5.36 -14.82 7.49
CA MET A 1 6.42 -14.28 6.61
C MET A 1 6.02 -12.87 6.17
N ILE A 2 6.98 -11.94 6.08
CA ILE A 2 6.72 -10.57 5.63
C ILE A 2 7.56 -10.33 4.37
N GLU A 3 6.91 -9.93 3.30
CA GLU A 3 7.56 -9.57 2.03
C GLU A 3 7.34 -8.09 1.77
N VAL A 4 8.37 -7.38 1.32
CA VAL A 4 8.30 -5.94 1.04
C VAL A 4 8.76 -5.68 -0.38
N ASN A 5 8.00 -4.87 -1.09
CA ASN A 5 8.37 -4.33 -2.39
C ASN A 5 8.21 -2.81 -2.34
N THR A 6 9.26 -2.10 -2.73
CA THR A 6 9.30 -0.64 -2.73
C THR A 6 9.51 -0.13 -4.15
N ARG A 7 8.74 0.88 -4.56
CA ARG A 7 8.88 1.49 -5.89
C ARG A 7 8.47 2.96 -5.88
N ILE A 8 8.93 3.67 -6.88
CA ILE A 8 8.41 4.99 -7.21
C ILE A 8 7.03 4.80 -7.84
N HIS A 9 5.99 5.34 -7.21
CA HIS A 9 4.62 5.27 -7.72
C HIS A 9 4.36 6.34 -8.77
N ASP A 10 4.77 7.56 -8.46
CA ASP A 10 4.74 8.72 -9.32
C ASP A 10 5.87 9.70 -8.94
N LYS A 11 5.96 10.81 -9.63
CA LYS A 11 6.99 11.84 -9.43
C LYS A 11 7.16 12.29 -7.98
N PHE A 12 6.10 12.18 -7.16
CA PHE A 12 6.06 12.70 -5.79
C PHE A 12 5.71 11.65 -4.74
N SER A 13 5.46 10.41 -5.13
CA SER A 13 4.97 9.38 -4.21
C SER A 13 5.81 8.11 -4.26
N ILE A 14 6.22 7.65 -3.07
CA ILE A 14 6.85 6.35 -2.84
C ILE A 14 5.78 5.35 -2.44
N GLU A 15 5.78 4.16 -3.03
CA GLU A 15 4.89 3.08 -2.66
C GLU A 15 5.67 1.96 -1.96
N PHE A 16 5.27 1.65 -0.74
CA PHE A 16 5.70 0.48 0.02
C PHE A 16 4.56 -0.52 0.04
N LYS A 17 4.77 -1.67 -0.59
CA LYS A 17 3.82 -2.79 -0.54
C LYS A 17 4.37 -3.85 0.39
N THR A 18 3.71 -4.03 1.52
CA THR A 18 4.05 -5.05 2.52
C THR A 18 3.02 -6.16 2.50
N SER A 19 3.46 -7.40 2.31
CA SER A 19 2.63 -8.59 2.36
C SER A 19 2.79 -9.27 3.72
N PHE A 20 1.73 -9.30 4.50
CA PHE A 20 1.65 -9.97 5.79
C PHE A 20 1.01 -11.36 5.60
N VAL A 21 1.87 -12.38 5.49
CA VAL A 21 1.43 -13.76 5.31
C VAL A 21 1.23 -14.40 6.68
N ALA A 22 -0.02 -14.60 7.05
CA ALA A 22 -0.42 -15.20 8.31
C ALA A 22 -0.17 -16.72 8.31
N ARG A 23 0.31 -17.29 9.42
CA ARG A 23 0.55 -18.73 9.54
C ARG A 23 -0.78 -19.48 9.60
N ARG A 24 -0.88 -20.55 8.80
CA ARG A 24 -2.11 -21.34 8.64
C ARG A 24 -2.60 -22.00 9.95
N LYS A 25 -1.66 -22.44 10.81
CA LYS A 25 -1.95 -23.14 12.07
C LYS A 25 -2.16 -22.21 13.27
N VAL A 26 -1.94 -20.90 13.13
CA VAL A 26 -2.05 -19.92 14.21
C VAL A 26 -3.29 -19.08 13.98
N LYS A 27 -4.18 -19.04 14.98
CA LYS A 27 -5.43 -18.27 14.90
C LYS A 27 -5.14 -16.77 14.83
N ASP A 28 -4.39 -16.27 15.80
CA ASP A 28 -4.11 -14.86 15.99
C ASP A 28 -2.69 -14.56 15.52
N ASN A 29 -2.56 -13.73 14.49
CA ASN A 29 -1.28 -13.33 13.92
C ASN A 29 -1.06 -11.85 14.16
N ASP A 30 -0.03 -11.51 14.97
CA ASP A 30 0.36 -10.16 15.30
C ASP A 30 1.62 -9.76 14.57
N PHE A 31 1.54 -8.65 13.84
CA PHE A 31 2.65 -8.06 13.09
C PHE A 31 2.89 -6.64 13.57
N SER A 32 4.15 -6.24 13.64
CA SER A 32 4.54 -4.85 13.86
C SER A 32 5.44 -4.38 12.74
N ALA A 33 5.16 -3.19 12.22
CA ALA A 33 5.98 -2.54 11.21
C ALA A 33 6.38 -1.14 11.70
N TYR A 34 7.65 -0.80 11.52
CA TYR A 34 8.21 0.49 11.87
C TYR A 34 8.92 1.03 10.64
N MET A 35 8.60 2.26 10.26
CA MET A 35 9.29 3.01 9.20
C MET A 35 10.02 4.17 9.83
N TRP A 36 11.34 4.09 9.83
CA TRP A 36 12.25 5.10 10.36
C TRP A 36 12.72 5.98 9.22
N PHE A 37 12.24 7.22 9.17
CA PHE A 37 12.66 8.21 8.19
C PHE A 37 13.77 9.07 8.79
N PHE A 38 14.95 9.00 8.20
CA PHE A 38 16.10 9.85 8.54
C PHE A 38 16.15 10.99 7.54
N ILE A 39 15.75 12.16 8.00
CA ILE A 39 15.54 13.36 7.18
C ILE A 39 16.66 14.35 7.47
N PRO A 40 17.37 14.86 6.45
CA PRO A 40 18.41 15.85 6.64
C PRO A 40 17.91 17.09 7.35
N HIS A 41 18.71 17.65 8.26
CA HIS A 41 18.32 18.81 9.09
C HIS A 41 17.98 20.04 8.25
N ASN A 42 18.66 20.24 7.13
CA ASN A 42 18.45 21.38 6.23
C ASN A 42 17.05 21.44 5.56
N LEU A 43 16.26 20.36 5.67
CA LEU A 43 14.86 20.37 5.22
C LEU A 43 13.89 20.93 6.28
N ASP A 44 14.37 21.26 7.49
CA ASP A 44 13.59 21.81 8.59
C ASP A 44 12.25 21.08 8.82
N ILE A 45 12.30 19.75 8.82
CA ILE A 45 11.15 18.87 9.09
C ILE A 45 11.17 18.50 10.56
N ASN A 46 10.23 19.04 11.32
CA ASN A 46 10.12 18.84 12.76
C ASN A 46 8.64 18.89 13.22
N ARG A 47 8.38 18.76 14.53
CA ARG A 47 7.01 18.72 15.07
C ARG A 47 6.17 19.96 14.75
N GLU A 48 6.80 21.13 14.63
CA GLU A 48 6.14 22.41 14.38
C GLU A 48 5.88 22.62 12.89
N THR A 49 6.90 22.36 12.06
CA THR A 49 6.83 22.58 10.60
C THR A 49 6.10 21.45 9.86
N TYR A 50 6.07 20.25 10.45
CA TYR A 50 5.42 19.07 9.88
C TYR A 50 4.63 18.28 10.94
N PRO A 51 3.46 18.81 11.37
CA PRO A 51 2.63 18.18 12.39
C PRO A 51 2.03 16.85 11.91
N LYS A 52 1.58 16.01 12.86
CA LYS A 52 0.95 14.69 12.58
C LYS A 52 -0.19 14.78 11.56
N SER A 53 -0.98 15.84 11.58
CA SER A 53 -2.07 16.05 10.64
C SER A 53 -1.60 16.11 9.17
N ARG A 54 -0.46 16.77 8.90
CA ARG A 54 0.17 16.79 7.57
C ARG A 54 0.70 15.43 7.17
N PHE A 55 1.38 14.74 8.09
CA PHE A 55 1.85 13.38 7.83
C PHE A 55 0.71 12.46 7.37
N TYR A 56 -0.44 12.49 8.07
CA TYR A 56 -1.60 11.66 7.70
C TYR A 56 -2.32 12.12 6.43
N GLN A 57 -2.08 13.33 5.93
CA GLN A 57 -2.51 13.77 4.59
C GLN A 57 -1.57 13.22 3.50
N ASP A 58 -0.26 13.15 3.79
CA ASP A 58 0.75 12.69 2.86
C ASP A 58 0.84 11.17 2.76
N ILE A 59 0.49 10.45 3.84
CA ILE A 59 0.49 8.99 3.85
C ILE A 59 -0.92 8.44 3.58
N LYS A 60 -1.00 7.52 2.60
CA LYS A 60 -2.22 6.78 2.29
C LYS A 60 -1.93 5.30 2.40
N SER A 61 -2.74 4.58 3.16
CA SER A 61 -2.67 3.13 3.31
C SER A 61 -3.92 2.49 2.70
N TYR A 62 -3.70 1.44 1.90
CA TYR A 62 -4.74 0.62 1.28
C TYR A 62 -4.49 -0.83 1.67
N VAL A 63 -5.43 -1.39 2.41
CA VAL A 63 -5.36 -2.78 2.84
C VAL A 63 -6.16 -3.65 1.89
N ARG A 64 -5.58 -4.74 1.42
CA ARG A 64 -6.27 -5.69 0.55
C ARG A 64 -5.90 -7.15 0.89
N VAL A 65 -6.80 -8.06 0.61
CA VAL A 65 -6.51 -9.50 0.71
C VAL A 65 -5.42 -9.86 -0.30
N ILE A 66 -4.52 -10.78 0.07
CA ILE A 66 -3.56 -11.35 -0.87
C ILE A 66 -4.33 -12.18 -1.89
N THR A 67 -4.18 -11.86 -3.17
CA THR A 67 -4.80 -12.62 -4.26
C THR A 67 -4.38 -14.09 -4.16
N PRO A 68 -5.32 -15.05 -4.19
CA PRO A 68 -5.00 -16.47 -4.16
C PRO A 68 -4.01 -16.83 -5.26
N LYS A 69 -3.01 -17.66 -4.92
CA LYS A 69 -1.94 -18.04 -5.84
C LYS A 69 -2.31 -19.33 -6.56
N PHE A 70 -2.42 -19.25 -7.88
CA PHE A 70 -2.59 -20.38 -8.78
C PHE A 70 -1.55 -20.29 -9.88
N LEU A 71 -1.10 -21.43 -10.42
CA LEU A 71 -0.39 -21.45 -11.69
C LEU A 71 -1.39 -21.22 -12.82
N LEU A 72 -0.93 -20.65 -13.93
CA LEU A 72 -1.82 -20.31 -15.04
C LEU A 72 -2.54 -21.56 -15.60
N GLN A 73 -1.84 -22.69 -15.68
CA GLN A 73 -2.37 -23.98 -16.08
C GLN A 73 -3.42 -24.56 -15.12
N ASP A 74 -3.37 -24.21 -13.84
CA ASP A 74 -4.26 -24.74 -12.80
C ASP A 74 -5.57 -23.93 -12.65
N ILE A 75 -5.73 -22.85 -13.41
CA ILE A 75 -6.95 -22.02 -13.35
C ILE A 75 -8.14 -22.75 -13.96
N VAL A 76 -7.91 -23.45 -15.10
CA VAL A 76 -8.92 -24.22 -15.84
C VAL A 76 -8.66 -25.71 -15.75
N GLY A 77 -7.40 -26.12 -15.96
CA GLY A 77 -6.91 -27.49 -15.80
C GLY A 77 -6.54 -27.82 -14.35
N GLY A 78 -5.96 -28.98 -14.12
CA GLY A 78 -5.51 -29.42 -12.79
C GLY A 78 -6.64 -29.43 -11.76
N SER A 79 -6.50 -28.67 -10.66
CA SER A 79 -7.56 -28.52 -9.66
C SER A 79 -8.77 -27.76 -10.20
N GLY A 80 -8.56 -26.84 -11.16
CA GLY A 80 -9.59 -26.05 -11.83
C GLY A 80 -10.53 -25.27 -10.92
N ILE A 81 -10.16 -25.10 -9.63
CA ILE A 81 -11.02 -24.45 -8.61
C ILE A 81 -11.54 -23.09 -9.07
N PRO A 82 -10.71 -22.17 -9.62
CA PRO A 82 -11.22 -20.86 -10.02
C PRO A 82 -12.28 -20.96 -11.13
N PHE A 83 -12.07 -21.82 -12.12
CA PHE A 83 -13.03 -21.99 -13.19
C PHE A 83 -14.27 -22.76 -12.76
N THR A 84 -14.13 -23.76 -11.89
CA THR A 84 -15.26 -24.52 -11.33
C THR A 84 -16.20 -23.60 -10.53
N ASN A 85 -15.66 -22.76 -9.65
CA ASN A 85 -16.46 -21.79 -8.90
C ASN A 85 -17.14 -20.76 -9.81
N LEU A 86 -16.41 -20.27 -10.80
CA LEU A 86 -16.97 -19.36 -11.81
C LEU A 86 -18.14 -20.00 -12.55
N LYS A 87 -17.95 -21.23 -13.08
CA LYS A 87 -18.97 -21.97 -13.82
C LYS A 87 -20.21 -22.26 -12.98
N ALA A 88 -20.04 -22.64 -11.71
CA ALA A 88 -21.14 -22.83 -10.78
C ALA A 88 -21.95 -21.56 -10.59
N ALA A 89 -21.30 -20.41 -10.35
CA ALA A 89 -21.97 -19.13 -10.20
C ALA A 89 -22.77 -18.71 -11.45
N PHE A 90 -22.26 -19.04 -12.66
CA PHE A 90 -22.99 -18.81 -13.92
C PHE A 90 -24.23 -19.72 -14.05
N GLN A 91 -24.12 -20.96 -13.61
CA GLN A 91 -25.23 -21.92 -13.64
C GLN A 91 -26.31 -21.54 -12.63
N ASP A 92 -25.92 -21.14 -11.42
CA ASP A 92 -26.84 -20.67 -10.38
C ASP A 92 -27.60 -19.41 -10.83
N LEU A 93 -26.89 -18.44 -11.45
CA LEU A 93 -27.52 -17.26 -12.04
C LEU A 93 -28.52 -17.63 -13.14
N ALA A 94 -28.20 -18.58 -14.01
CA ALA A 94 -29.08 -18.99 -15.11
C ALA A 94 -30.34 -19.73 -14.59
N SER A 95 -30.20 -20.53 -13.54
CA SER A 95 -31.30 -21.28 -12.94
C SER A 95 -32.22 -20.40 -12.10
N SER A 96 -31.67 -19.40 -11.38
CA SER A 96 -32.42 -18.51 -10.49
C SER A 96 -31.73 -17.14 -10.39
N PRO A 97 -32.12 -16.15 -11.22
CA PRO A 97 -31.48 -14.82 -11.25
C PRO A 97 -31.88 -13.95 -10.05
N THR A 98 -31.57 -14.41 -8.84
CA THR A 98 -31.79 -13.67 -7.60
C THR A 98 -30.72 -12.62 -7.37
N ARG A 99 -30.94 -11.69 -6.44
CA ARG A 99 -29.94 -10.70 -6.03
C ARG A 99 -28.69 -11.36 -5.45
N SER A 100 -28.85 -12.46 -4.73
CA SER A 100 -27.72 -13.23 -4.15
C SER A 100 -26.90 -13.89 -5.25
N ALA A 101 -27.54 -14.61 -6.19
CA ALA A 101 -26.87 -15.23 -7.33
C ALA A 101 -26.15 -14.21 -8.21
N THR A 102 -26.75 -13.01 -8.40
CA THR A 102 -26.11 -11.92 -9.15
C THR A 102 -24.85 -11.40 -8.46
N LYS A 103 -24.88 -11.24 -7.12
CA LYS A 103 -23.70 -10.81 -6.35
C LYS A 103 -22.60 -11.86 -6.40
N GLU A 104 -22.94 -13.14 -6.24
CA GLU A 104 -21.98 -14.23 -6.31
C GLU A 104 -21.36 -14.34 -7.70
N TYR A 105 -22.17 -14.24 -8.75
CA TYR A 105 -21.68 -14.18 -10.13
C TYR A 105 -20.71 -13.03 -10.38
N GLU A 106 -21.05 -11.81 -9.94
CA GLU A 106 -20.17 -10.64 -10.05
C GLU A 106 -18.85 -10.88 -9.29
N TYR A 107 -18.93 -11.39 -8.06
CA TYR A 107 -17.77 -11.72 -7.24
C TYR A 107 -16.86 -12.75 -7.93
N GLN A 108 -17.42 -13.83 -8.46
CA GLN A 108 -16.63 -14.86 -9.13
C GLN A 108 -15.99 -14.38 -10.43
N VAL A 109 -16.64 -13.51 -11.20
CA VAL A 109 -16.05 -12.86 -12.39
C VAL A 109 -14.85 -12.00 -11.99
N LYS A 110 -14.96 -11.19 -10.92
CA LYS A 110 -13.86 -10.37 -10.40
C LYS A 110 -12.71 -11.23 -9.89
N MET A 111 -13.00 -12.25 -9.07
CA MET A 111 -11.97 -13.12 -8.49
C MET A 111 -11.25 -13.93 -9.54
N PHE A 112 -11.96 -14.53 -10.50
CA PHE A 112 -11.35 -15.24 -11.62
C PHE A 112 -10.42 -14.33 -12.42
N SER A 113 -10.87 -13.12 -12.73
CA SER A 113 -10.07 -12.13 -13.45
C SER A 113 -8.83 -11.69 -12.66
N ALA A 114 -8.94 -11.49 -11.33
CA ALA A 114 -7.83 -11.13 -10.47
C ALA A 114 -6.80 -12.27 -10.31
N ILE A 115 -7.27 -13.50 -10.17
CA ILE A 115 -6.43 -14.71 -10.11
C ILE A 115 -5.68 -14.89 -11.42
N THR A 116 -6.39 -14.81 -12.56
CA THR A 116 -5.80 -14.89 -13.92
C THR A 116 -4.73 -13.81 -14.10
N HIS A 117 -5.00 -12.56 -13.73
CA HIS A 117 -4.02 -11.47 -13.77
C HIS A 117 -2.76 -11.78 -12.94
N SER A 118 -2.94 -12.28 -11.71
CA SER A 118 -1.82 -12.63 -10.83
C SER A 118 -0.98 -13.77 -11.38
N ALA A 119 -1.61 -14.82 -11.89
CA ALA A 119 -0.96 -15.98 -12.48
C ALA A 119 -0.22 -15.62 -13.78
N ALA A 120 -0.89 -14.88 -14.67
CA ALA A 120 -0.31 -14.43 -15.93
C ALA A 120 0.91 -13.53 -15.73
N ARG A 121 0.82 -12.58 -14.81
CA ARG A 121 1.94 -11.72 -14.44
C ARG A 121 3.12 -12.54 -13.93
N ASN A 122 2.87 -13.42 -12.98
CA ASN A 122 3.94 -14.23 -12.38
C ASN A 122 4.59 -15.16 -13.41
N GLY A 123 3.80 -15.79 -14.30
CA GLY A 123 4.31 -16.60 -15.40
C GLY A 123 5.17 -15.80 -16.38
N CYS A 124 4.71 -14.60 -16.77
CA CYS A 124 5.45 -13.71 -17.65
C CYS A 124 6.80 -13.29 -17.05
N TYR A 125 6.82 -12.79 -15.80
CA TYR A 125 8.08 -12.38 -15.16
C TYR A 125 9.00 -13.55 -14.84
N ASN A 126 8.46 -14.72 -14.51
CA ASN A 126 9.29 -15.92 -14.35
C ASN A 126 10.00 -16.29 -15.67
N LEU A 127 9.27 -16.26 -16.79
CA LEU A 127 9.83 -16.55 -18.12
C LEU A 127 10.96 -15.58 -18.51
N MET A 128 10.83 -14.31 -18.15
CA MET A 128 11.83 -13.27 -18.42
C MET A 128 12.93 -13.18 -17.34
N GLY A 129 12.91 -14.08 -16.34
CA GLY A 129 13.88 -14.05 -15.24
C GLY A 129 15.28 -14.43 -15.68
N SER A 130 16.31 -13.77 -15.17
CA SER A 130 17.73 -14.01 -15.48
C SER A 130 18.24 -15.40 -15.07
N HIS A 131 17.45 -16.14 -14.27
CA HIS A 131 17.75 -17.51 -13.84
C HIS A 131 17.31 -18.59 -14.86
N ILE A 132 16.60 -18.20 -15.92
CA ILE A 132 16.11 -19.12 -16.94
C ILE A 132 17.14 -19.18 -18.07
N LEU A 133 17.52 -20.41 -18.45
CA LEU A 133 18.41 -20.63 -19.59
C LEU A 133 17.68 -20.30 -20.91
N PRO A 134 18.34 -19.63 -21.88
CA PRO A 134 17.73 -19.23 -23.14
C PRO A 134 17.08 -20.36 -23.91
N GLU A 135 17.66 -21.58 -23.87
CA GLU A 135 17.15 -22.75 -24.57
C GLU A 135 15.78 -23.23 -24.06
N VAL A 136 15.45 -22.93 -22.81
CA VAL A 136 14.18 -23.33 -22.17
C VAL A 136 13.08 -22.30 -22.43
N VAL A 137 13.43 -21.05 -22.73
CA VAL A 137 12.49 -19.94 -22.93
C VAL A 137 11.43 -20.24 -23.99
N PRO A 138 11.73 -20.79 -25.16
CA PRO A 138 10.72 -21.13 -26.17
C PRO A 138 9.67 -22.14 -25.68
N THR A 139 10.09 -23.15 -24.93
CA THR A 139 9.20 -24.15 -24.34
C THR A 139 8.28 -23.55 -23.30
N LEU A 140 8.82 -22.74 -22.39
CA LEU A 140 8.03 -22.02 -21.38
C LEU A 140 7.06 -21.03 -22.01
N CYS A 141 7.47 -20.34 -23.08
CA CYS A 141 6.61 -19.43 -23.83
C CYS A 141 5.44 -20.19 -24.49
N ALA A 142 5.70 -21.37 -25.07
CA ALA A 142 4.66 -22.19 -25.66
C ALA A 142 3.64 -22.69 -24.64
N GLN A 143 4.10 -23.13 -23.46
CA GLN A 143 3.24 -23.54 -22.34
C GLN A 143 2.42 -22.35 -21.78
N TYR A 144 3.06 -21.20 -21.64
CA TYR A 144 2.38 -19.98 -21.18
C TYR A 144 1.25 -19.58 -22.11
N LEU A 145 1.51 -19.52 -23.42
CA LEU A 145 0.51 -19.18 -24.44
C LEU A 145 -0.63 -20.19 -24.47
N GLN A 146 -0.33 -21.49 -24.39
CA GLN A 146 -1.35 -22.54 -24.36
C GLN A 146 -2.26 -22.39 -23.14
N SER A 147 -1.68 -22.26 -21.94
CA SER A 147 -2.44 -22.13 -20.70
C SER A 147 -3.29 -20.87 -20.70
N PHE A 148 -2.78 -19.74 -21.23
CA PHE A 148 -3.57 -18.50 -21.28
C PHE A 148 -4.70 -18.58 -22.31
N ASP A 149 -4.48 -19.21 -23.47
CA ASP A 149 -5.51 -19.42 -24.47
C ASP A 149 -6.62 -20.37 -23.95
N GLU A 150 -6.27 -21.39 -23.17
CA GLU A 150 -7.25 -22.24 -22.45
C GLU A 150 -8.11 -21.41 -21.49
N VAL A 151 -7.53 -20.51 -20.72
CA VAL A 151 -8.26 -19.60 -19.81
C VAL A 151 -9.21 -18.70 -20.59
N LEU A 152 -8.76 -18.09 -21.70
CA LEU A 152 -9.59 -17.25 -22.55
C LEU A 152 -10.78 -18.01 -23.14
N ARG A 153 -10.50 -19.21 -23.70
CA ARG A 153 -11.56 -20.06 -24.30
C ARG A 153 -12.56 -20.51 -23.25
N ALA A 154 -12.09 -20.96 -22.09
CA ALA A 154 -12.94 -21.40 -21.00
C ALA A 154 -13.85 -20.26 -20.50
N PHE A 155 -13.31 -19.06 -20.24
CA PHE A 155 -14.11 -17.90 -19.84
C PHE A 155 -15.16 -17.54 -20.92
N ARG A 156 -14.73 -17.47 -22.17
CA ARG A 156 -15.61 -17.10 -23.31
C ARG A 156 -16.67 -18.15 -23.60
N SER A 157 -16.46 -19.42 -23.26
CA SER A 157 -17.48 -20.49 -23.42
C SER A 157 -18.71 -20.23 -22.54
N LEU A 158 -18.56 -19.52 -21.42
CA LEU A 158 -19.67 -19.17 -20.52
C LEU A 158 -20.59 -18.08 -21.09
N ARG A 159 -20.22 -17.45 -22.21
CA ARG A 159 -21.03 -16.44 -22.89
C ARG A 159 -22.44 -16.94 -23.18
N THR A 160 -22.59 -18.19 -23.66
CA THR A 160 -23.88 -18.77 -23.99
C THR A 160 -24.85 -18.81 -22.81
N ILE A 161 -24.34 -18.95 -21.58
CA ILE A 161 -25.13 -18.98 -20.37
C ILE A 161 -25.67 -17.56 -20.05
N VAL A 162 -24.80 -16.55 -20.10
CA VAL A 162 -25.14 -15.17 -19.71
C VAL A 162 -26.03 -14.46 -20.73
N TYR A 163 -25.98 -14.89 -22.00
CA TYR A 163 -26.79 -14.30 -23.06
C TYR A 163 -28.17 -14.96 -23.21
N GLN A 164 -28.59 -15.79 -22.26
CA GLN A 164 -29.98 -16.30 -22.21
C GLN A 164 -30.99 -15.17 -22.00
N PRO A 165 -32.17 -15.26 -22.54
CA PRO A 165 -33.22 -14.20 -22.47
C PRO A 165 -33.63 -13.85 -21.03
N THR A 166 -33.47 -14.80 -20.09
CA THR A 166 -33.83 -14.65 -18.67
C THR A 166 -32.89 -13.71 -17.90
N ILE A 167 -31.71 -13.39 -18.44
CA ILE A 167 -30.69 -12.58 -17.76
C ILE A 167 -30.75 -11.14 -18.30
N ALA A 168 -30.93 -10.18 -17.39
CA ALA A 168 -30.99 -8.77 -17.71
C ALA A 168 -29.66 -8.23 -18.29
N ASP A 169 -29.76 -7.25 -19.21
CA ASP A 169 -28.57 -6.67 -19.88
C ASP A 169 -27.54 -6.07 -18.93
N GLY A 170 -27.98 -5.48 -17.81
CA GLY A 170 -27.08 -4.95 -16.78
C GLY A 170 -26.16 -6.02 -16.18
N ILE A 171 -26.65 -7.25 -16.03
CA ILE A 171 -25.89 -8.39 -15.49
C ILE A 171 -24.87 -8.90 -16.51
N ARG A 172 -25.21 -8.87 -17.81
CA ARG A 172 -24.28 -9.23 -18.92
C ARG A 172 -23.03 -8.37 -18.96
N ASN A 173 -23.10 -7.13 -18.49
CA ASN A 173 -21.96 -6.23 -18.46
C ASN A 173 -20.81 -6.76 -17.56
N TYR A 174 -21.11 -7.47 -16.48
CA TYR A 174 -20.07 -8.06 -15.64
C TYR A 174 -19.19 -9.07 -16.40
N PHE A 175 -19.80 -9.89 -17.23
CA PHE A 175 -19.07 -10.78 -18.15
C PHE A 175 -18.20 -9.96 -19.11
N ARG A 176 -18.74 -8.93 -19.73
CA ARG A 176 -17.99 -8.07 -20.68
C ARG A 176 -16.80 -7.40 -20.01
N TYR A 177 -16.95 -6.95 -18.75
CA TYR A 177 -15.85 -6.35 -18.00
C TYR A 177 -14.74 -7.37 -17.70
N GLY A 178 -15.09 -8.59 -17.32
CA GLY A 178 -14.15 -9.69 -17.11
C GLY A 178 -13.42 -10.06 -18.39
N ASP A 179 -14.16 -10.30 -19.49
CA ASP A 179 -13.57 -10.65 -20.80
C ASP A 179 -12.62 -9.56 -21.32
N GLU A 180 -13.05 -8.29 -21.27
CA GLU A 180 -12.21 -7.15 -21.69
C GLU A 180 -10.95 -7.03 -20.83
N PHE A 181 -11.08 -7.24 -19.50
CA PHE A 181 -9.94 -7.19 -18.60
C PHE A 181 -8.93 -8.33 -18.85
N ILE A 182 -9.40 -9.58 -18.98
CA ILE A 182 -8.54 -10.74 -19.25
C ILE A 182 -7.86 -10.58 -20.62
N SER A 183 -8.60 -10.09 -21.62
CA SER A 183 -8.07 -9.75 -22.94
C SER A 183 -6.97 -8.68 -22.88
N ASN A 184 -7.16 -7.62 -22.08
CA ASN A 184 -6.13 -6.61 -21.85
C ASN A 184 -4.88 -7.21 -21.22
N MET A 185 -5.03 -8.13 -20.25
CA MET A 185 -3.90 -8.78 -19.58
C MET A 185 -3.17 -9.74 -20.53
N PHE A 186 -3.91 -10.47 -21.36
CA PHE A 186 -3.31 -11.31 -22.41
C PHE A 186 -2.42 -10.46 -23.32
N LYS A 187 -2.94 -9.40 -23.90
CA LYS A 187 -2.16 -8.52 -24.77
C LYS A 187 -0.95 -7.92 -24.06
N LEU A 188 -1.12 -7.43 -22.84
CA LEU A 188 -0.04 -6.79 -22.07
C LEU A 188 1.13 -7.75 -21.89
N TYR A 189 0.88 -8.94 -21.36
CA TYR A 189 1.94 -9.87 -21.01
C TYR A 189 2.55 -10.58 -22.23
N THR A 190 1.74 -10.89 -23.24
CA THR A 190 2.27 -11.47 -24.50
C THR A 190 3.13 -10.45 -25.26
N THR A 191 2.76 -9.16 -25.23
CA THR A 191 3.58 -8.11 -25.85
C THR A 191 4.88 -7.88 -25.06
N LEU A 192 4.86 -7.97 -23.72
CA LEU A 192 6.08 -7.89 -22.91
C LEU A 192 7.05 -9.03 -23.20
N ILE A 193 6.54 -10.27 -23.33
CA ILE A 193 7.35 -11.43 -23.71
C ILE A 193 7.93 -11.25 -25.13
N LEU A 194 7.11 -10.74 -26.06
CA LEU A 194 7.55 -10.45 -27.43
C LEU A 194 8.68 -9.42 -27.46
N ASP A 195 8.54 -8.30 -26.73
CA ASP A 195 9.55 -7.25 -26.63
C ASP A 195 10.86 -7.77 -26.02
N PHE A 196 10.75 -8.60 -24.96
CA PHE A 196 11.89 -9.28 -24.34
C PHE A 196 12.67 -10.13 -25.35
N MET A 197 11.97 -11.02 -26.11
CA MET A 197 12.60 -11.87 -27.09
C MET A 197 13.17 -11.12 -28.30
N GLN A 198 12.55 -10.00 -28.71
CA GLN A 198 13.03 -9.18 -29.82
C GLN A 198 14.28 -8.36 -29.48
N LYS A 199 14.47 -7.99 -28.21
CA LYS A 199 15.64 -7.25 -27.74
C LYS A 199 16.87 -8.13 -27.55
N ASP A 200 16.70 -9.43 -27.42
CA ASP A 200 17.78 -10.38 -27.31
C ASP A 200 18.34 -10.70 -28.71
N ALA A 201 19.39 -9.99 -29.10
CA ALA A 201 20.03 -10.17 -30.39
C ALA A 201 20.85 -11.45 -30.49
N GLU A 202 21.37 -11.97 -29.37
CA GLU A 202 22.22 -13.15 -29.30
C GLU A 202 21.44 -14.44 -29.58
N HIS A 203 20.19 -14.55 -29.09
CA HIS A 203 19.35 -15.72 -29.21
C HIS A 203 18.22 -15.57 -30.23
N ARG A 204 18.36 -14.64 -31.18
CA ARG A 204 17.30 -14.28 -32.14
C ARG A 204 16.80 -15.45 -32.99
N GLU A 205 17.69 -16.34 -33.45
CA GLU A 205 17.31 -17.53 -34.24
C GLU A 205 16.53 -18.53 -33.39
N LEU A 206 16.97 -18.75 -32.15
CA LEU A 206 16.30 -19.61 -31.19
C LEU A 206 14.86 -19.17 -30.91
N PHE A 207 14.63 -17.86 -30.84
CA PHE A 207 13.33 -17.27 -30.51
C PHE A 207 12.43 -17.04 -31.73
N ALA A 208 12.92 -17.21 -32.97
CA ALA A 208 12.20 -16.84 -34.19
C ALA A 208 10.79 -17.49 -34.29
N ALA A 209 10.67 -18.78 -33.99
CA ALA A 209 9.40 -19.49 -34.01
C ALA A 209 8.42 -18.95 -32.92
N SER A 210 8.93 -18.69 -31.71
CA SER A 210 8.15 -18.14 -30.59
C SER A 210 7.68 -16.74 -30.90
N ILE A 211 8.53 -15.87 -31.44
CA ILE A 211 8.21 -14.51 -31.90
C ILE A 211 7.05 -14.55 -32.90
N LYS A 212 7.14 -15.39 -33.94
CA LYS A 212 6.07 -15.50 -34.92
C LYS A 212 4.75 -15.98 -34.31
N ARG A 213 4.81 -16.94 -33.38
CA ARG A 213 3.62 -17.40 -32.65
C ARG A 213 3.00 -16.32 -31.81
N LEU A 214 3.80 -15.57 -31.01
CA LEU A 214 3.33 -14.44 -30.22
C LEU A 214 2.65 -13.37 -31.09
N GLN A 215 3.25 -13.00 -32.21
CA GLN A 215 2.66 -12.04 -33.16
C GLN A 215 1.31 -12.52 -33.70
N THR A 216 1.19 -13.81 -34.04
CA THR A 216 -0.06 -14.40 -34.51
C THR A 216 -1.15 -14.35 -33.44
N GLU A 217 -0.82 -14.73 -32.22
CA GLU A 217 -1.78 -14.73 -31.10
C GLU A 217 -2.24 -13.32 -30.73
N ILE A 218 -1.32 -12.34 -30.71
CA ILE A 218 -1.65 -10.92 -30.48
C ILE A 218 -2.57 -10.40 -31.59
N SER A 219 -2.30 -10.74 -32.85
CA SER A 219 -3.12 -10.33 -33.99
C SER A 219 -4.52 -10.95 -33.94
N ARG A 220 -4.61 -12.23 -33.55
CA ARG A 220 -5.89 -12.92 -33.35
C ARG A 220 -6.73 -12.23 -32.25
N GLU A 221 -6.10 -11.89 -31.15
CA GLU A 221 -6.79 -11.21 -30.06
C GLU A 221 -7.20 -9.79 -30.41
N ASN A 222 -6.40 -9.05 -31.20
CA ASN A 222 -6.78 -7.75 -31.72
C ASN A 222 -8.03 -7.82 -32.60
N ALA A 223 -8.08 -8.79 -33.52
CA ALA A 223 -9.25 -9.02 -34.38
C ALA A 223 -10.50 -9.40 -33.57
N TYR A 224 -10.35 -10.22 -32.53
CA TYR A 224 -11.44 -10.51 -31.59
C TYR A 224 -11.97 -9.22 -30.91
N ARG A 225 -11.05 -8.38 -30.39
CA ARG A 225 -11.40 -7.13 -29.72
C ARG A 225 -12.16 -6.17 -30.63
N ASP A 226 -11.72 -6.04 -31.87
CA ASP A 226 -12.41 -5.20 -32.87
C ASP A 226 -13.82 -5.73 -33.16
N LYS A 227 -13.98 -7.06 -33.29
CA LYS A 227 -15.28 -7.70 -33.49
C LYS A 227 -16.27 -7.47 -32.33
N VAL A 228 -15.76 -7.46 -31.08
CA VAL A 228 -16.60 -7.29 -29.88
C VAL A 228 -16.79 -5.81 -29.50
N GLY A 229 -16.05 -4.90 -30.14
CA GLY A 229 -16.08 -3.47 -29.90
C GLY A 229 -15.27 -3.03 -28.66
N TYR A 230 -14.21 -3.76 -28.30
CA TYR A 230 -13.27 -3.32 -27.27
C TYR A 230 -12.25 -2.37 -27.87
N VAL A 231 -11.80 -1.41 -27.04
CA VAL A 231 -10.86 -0.39 -27.49
C VAL A 231 -9.47 -0.99 -27.71
N ASN A 232 -8.90 -0.79 -28.89
CA ASN A 232 -7.52 -1.11 -29.22
C ASN A 232 -6.64 0.14 -29.29
N LEU A 233 -5.32 -0.01 -29.08
CA LEU A 233 -4.34 1.02 -29.29
C LEU A 233 -4.29 1.40 -30.77
N LYS A 234 -4.21 2.71 -31.06
CA LYS A 234 -4.03 3.25 -32.42
C LYS A 234 -2.86 4.22 -32.40
N GLU A 235 -1.89 4.05 -33.32
CA GLU A 235 -0.65 4.84 -33.30
C GLU A 235 -0.87 6.35 -33.36
N ASN A 236 -1.83 6.83 -34.16
CA ASN A 236 -2.04 8.24 -34.40
C ASN A 236 -3.34 8.81 -33.78
N ASP A 237 -3.95 8.13 -32.83
CA ASP A 237 -5.18 8.58 -32.17
C ASP A 237 -4.98 8.79 -30.68
N ALA A 238 -4.45 9.95 -30.30
CA ALA A 238 -4.20 10.31 -28.91
C ALA A 238 -5.47 10.32 -28.03
N LYS A 239 -6.65 10.60 -28.61
CA LYS A 239 -7.93 10.60 -27.88
C LYS A 239 -8.35 9.17 -27.55
N ASN A 240 -8.31 8.28 -28.53
CA ASN A 240 -8.58 6.85 -28.33
C ASN A 240 -7.62 6.23 -27.31
N ASN A 241 -6.32 6.56 -27.41
CA ASN A 241 -5.31 5.99 -26.52
C ASN A 241 -5.45 6.47 -25.08
N ARG A 242 -5.82 7.75 -24.84
CA ARG A 242 -6.20 8.24 -23.50
C ARG A 242 -7.42 7.53 -22.94
N TYR A 243 -8.43 7.28 -23.78
CA TYR A 243 -9.61 6.53 -23.36
C TYR A 243 -9.28 5.07 -23.04
N LEU A 244 -8.40 4.41 -23.83
CA LEU A 244 -7.91 3.06 -23.53
C LEU A 244 -7.25 2.97 -22.16
N ILE A 245 -6.35 3.91 -21.83
CA ILE A 245 -5.68 3.97 -20.52
C ILE A 245 -6.70 4.16 -19.39
N TYR A 246 -7.62 5.11 -19.55
CA TYR A 246 -8.69 5.36 -18.58
C TYR A 246 -9.55 4.11 -18.38
N ARG A 247 -10.02 3.50 -19.47
CA ARG A 247 -10.85 2.28 -19.45
C ARG A 247 -10.15 1.11 -18.77
N SER A 248 -8.89 0.87 -19.10
CA SER A 248 -8.07 -0.18 -18.48
C SER A 248 -7.91 0.05 -16.97
N GLY A 249 -7.72 1.30 -16.55
CA GLY A 249 -7.64 1.69 -15.14
C GLY A 249 -8.96 1.46 -14.39
N VAL A 250 -10.11 1.75 -15.01
CA VAL A 250 -11.44 1.51 -14.43
C VAL A 250 -11.71 0.02 -14.30
N LEU A 251 -11.42 -0.77 -15.35
CA LEU A 251 -11.58 -2.23 -15.31
C LEU A 251 -10.70 -2.87 -14.22
N LYS A 252 -9.46 -2.41 -14.07
CA LYS A 252 -8.60 -2.87 -12.99
C LYS A 252 -9.18 -2.56 -11.60
N LYS A 253 -9.69 -1.35 -11.39
CA LYS A 253 -10.35 -0.97 -10.14
C LYS A 253 -11.60 -1.81 -9.88
N TYR A 254 -12.38 -2.12 -10.91
CA TYR A 254 -13.54 -2.98 -10.82
C TYR A 254 -13.16 -4.41 -10.41
N VAL A 255 -12.19 -5.02 -11.09
CA VAL A 255 -11.72 -6.39 -10.80
C VAL A 255 -11.10 -6.49 -9.40
N ASP A 256 -10.31 -5.49 -9.01
CA ASP A 256 -9.64 -5.48 -7.71
C ASP A 256 -10.56 -5.05 -6.55
N SER A 257 -11.80 -4.59 -6.81
CA SER A 257 -12.67 -3.96 -5.80
C SER A 257 -12.96 -4.85 -4.60
N ASP A 258 -13.23 -6.14 -4.82
CA ASP A 258 -13.58 -7.08 -3.76
C ASP A 258 -12.35 -7.63 -3.01
N LEU A 259 -11.15 -7.31 -3.49
CA LEU A 259 -9.91 -7.58 -2.76
C LEU A 259 -9.59 -6.48 -1.74
N TYR A 260 -10.07 -5.25 -1.92
CA TYR A 260 -9.86 -4.16 -0.99
C TYR A 260 -10.75 -4.32 0.24
N LEU A 261 -10.12 -4.18 1.41
CA LEU A 261 -10.78 -4.29 2.70
C LEU A 261 -11.25 -2.92 3.17
N ASN A 262 -12.38 -2.89 3.84
CA ASN A 262 -12.86 -1.67 4.47
C ASN A 262 -12.15 -1.48 5.81
N VAL A 263 -11.47 -0.34 5.98
CA VAL A 263 -10.63 -0.04 7.15
C VAL A 263 -10.99 1.35 7.69
N PRO A 264 -12.17 1.50 8.36
CA PRO A 264 -12.60 2.78 8.91
C PRO A 264 -11.71 3.20 10.08
N LYS A 265 -10.91 4.27 9.88
CA LYS A 265 -9.98 4.79 10.89
C LYS A 265 -10.72 5.61 11.94
N LYS A 266 -10.41 5.36 13.22
CA LYS A 266 -10.89 6.11 14.38
C LYS A 266 -9.68 6.47 15.25
N LYS A 267 -9.75 7.60 15.98
CA LYS A 267 -8.71 8.00 16.94
C LYS A 267 -8.59 6.94 18.03
N ASP A 268 -7.37 6.41 18.28
CA ASP A 268 -7.12 5.42 19.33
C ASP A 268 -7.09 6.12 20.71
N GLY A 269 -7.48 5.39 21.75
CA GLY A 269 -7.44 5.88 23.13
C GLY A 269 -8.42 7.03 23.48
N LYS A 270 -9.34 7.43 22.59
CA LYS A 270 -10.27 8.54 22.82
C LYS A 270 -11.13 8.36 24.09
N LEU A 271 -11.59 7.15 24.36
CA LEU A 271 -12.37 6.86 25.59
C LEU A 271 -11.51 7.01 26.83
N VAL A 272 -10.26 6.52 26.79
CA VAL A 272 -9.32 6.63 27.91
C VAL A 272 -8.95 8.08 28.16
N GLU A 273 -8.76 8.88 27.10
CA GLU A 273 -8.54 10.31 27.18
C GLU A 273 -9.72 11.01 27.90
N GLN A 274 -10.94 10.72 27.48
CA GLN A 274 -12.15 11.31 28.08
C GLN A 274 -12.34 10.90 29.54
N LEU A 275 -12.10 9.62 29.87
CA LEU A 275 -12.17 9.14 31.23
C LEU A 275 -11.14 9.80 32.13
N TYR A 276 -9.88 9.91 31.66
CA TYR A 276 -8.81 10.58 32.39
C TYR A 276 -9.13 12.06 32.65
N LEU A 277 -9.60 12.76 31.61
CA LEU A 277 -9.98 14.17 31.73
C LEU A 277 -11.20 14.36 32.66
N GLY A 278 -12.14 13.42 32.67
CA GLY A 278 -13.26 13.38 33.59
C GLY A 278 -12.80 13.22 35.05
N ILE A 279 -11.91 12.26 35.33
CA ILE A 279 -11.31 12.07 36.66
C ILE A 279 -10.53 13.29 37.09
N ALA A 280 -9.72 13.88 36.21
CA ALA A 280 -8.97 15.11 36.53
C ALA A 280 -9.90 16.29 36.86
N ALA A 281 -11.01 16.43 36.15
CA ALA A 281 -12.01 17.45 36.45
C ALA A 281 -12.72 17.21 37.80
N GLY A 282 -13.02 15.93 38.09
CA GLY A 282 -13.60 15.54 39.39
C GLY A 282 -12.67 15.85 40.57
N LEU A 283 -11.39 15.48 40.46
CA LEU A 283 -10.36 15.77 41.47
C LEU A 283 -10.17 17.28 41.67
N ALA A 284 -10.13 18.07 40.58
CA ALA A 284 -10.02 19.51 40.64
C ALA A 284 -11.25 20.13 41.33
N MET A 285 -12.45 19.61 41.07
CA MET A 285 -13.68 20.05 41.73
C MET A 285 -13.71 19.67 43.22
N MET A 286 -13.31 18.43 43.55
CA MET A 286 -13.19 17.96 44.92
C MET A 286 -12.25 18.88 45.75
N PHE A 287 -11.07 19.21 45.18
CA PHE A 287 -10.14 20.14 45.79
C PHE A 287 -10.81 21.52 46.09
N ALA A 288 -11.44 22.10 45.09
CA ALA A 288 -12.09 23.42 45.26
C ALA A 288 -13.19 23.37 46.29
N THR A 289 -13.98 22.30 46.34
CA THR A 289 -15.07 22.12 47.29
C THR A 289 -14.55 21.94 48.73
N VAL A 290 -13.53 21.12 48.93
CA VAL A 290 -12.91 20.91 50.26
C VAL A 290 -12.32 22.23 50.80
N VAL A 291 -11.59 22.97 49.95
CA VAL A 291 -11.03 24.26 50.33
C VAL A 291 -12.15 25.24 50.67
N SER A 292 -13.20 25.33 49.88
CA SER A 292 -14.35 26.21 50.14
C SER A 292 -15.03 25.90 51.48
N PHE A 293 -15.32 24.61 51.77
CA PHE A 293 -15.94 24.23 53.05
C PHE A 293 -15.03 24.53 54.24
N PHE A 294 -13.73 24.24 54.14
CA PHE A 294 -12.78 24.50 55.22
C PHE A 294 -12.71 25.98 55.56
N PHE A 295 -12.60 26.85 54.55
CA PHE A 295 -12.52 28.31 54.78
C PHE A 295 -13.87 28.95 55.15
N GLN A 296 -15.00 28.36 54.66
CA GLN A 296 -16.34 28.77 55.06
C GLN A 296 -16.55 28.53 56.58
N GLN A 297 -16.10 27.40 57.08
CA GLN A 297 -16.18 27.07 58.51
C GLN A 297 -15.31 28.01 59.35
N LYS A 298 -14.13 28.42 58.83
CA LYS A 298 -13.18 29.27 59.56
C LYS A 298 -13.55 30.75 59.56
N PHE A 299 -14.03 31.29 58.45
CA PHE A 299 -14.28 32.76 58.31
C PHE A 299 -15.77 33.13 58.28
N GLY A 300 -16.66 32.13 58.23
CA GLY A 300 -18.09 32.37 58.10
C GLY A 300 -18.52 32.70 56.67
N ASN A 301 -19.84 32.87 56.48
CA ASN A 301 -20.42 33.18 55.18
C ASN A 301 -20.33 34.70 54.90
N PHE A 302 -20.14 35.03 53.59
CA PHE A 302 -20.16 36.40 53.08
C PHE A 302 -19.07 37.35 53.61
N THR A 303 -17.95 36.81 54.07
CA THR A 303 -16.77 37.58 54.44
C THR A 303 -15.81 37.85 53.31
N LEU A 304 -15.11 38.98 53.26
CA LEU A 304 -14.13 39.32 52.25
C LEU A 304 -12.99 38.27 52.14
N PRO A 305 -12.40 37.76 53.25
CA PRO A 305 -11.42 36.68 53.20
C PRO A 305 -11.94 35.39 52.54
N PHE A 306 -13.19 34.99 52.84
CA PHE A 306 -13.80 33.81 52.23
C PHE A 306 -13.96 34.00 50.70
N PHE A 307 -14.39 35.21 50.25
CA PHE A 307 -14.51 35.49 48.82
C PHE A 307 -13.18 35.39 48.09
N ILE A 308 -12.10 35.98 48.66
CA ILE A 308 -10.75 35.90 48.06
C ILE A 308 -10.30 34.44 47.93
N VAL A 309 -10.46 33.63 48.98
CA VAL A 309 -10.08 32.21 48.93
C VAL A 309 -10.89 31.42 47.90
N LEU A 310 -12.18 31.76 47.77
CA LEU A 310 -13.05 31.10 46.77
C LEU A 310 -12.58 31.40 45.37
N VAL A 311 -12.20 32.63 45.04
CA VAL A 311 -11.64 33.02 43.74
C VAL A 311 -10.32 32.33 43.50
N ILE A 312 -9.40 32.31 44.47
CA ILE A 312 -8.10 31.61 44.36
C ILE A 312 -8.30 30.08 44.13
N SER A 313 -9.21 29.46 44.91
CA SER A 313 -9.53 28.05 44.77
C SER A 313 -10.07 27.71 43.37
N TYR A 314 -10.90 28.59 42.81
CA TYR A 314 -11.42 28.44 41.47
C TYR A 314 -10.30 28.54 40.41
N MET A 315 -9.39 29.50 40.56
CA MET A 315 -8.22 29.64 39.68
C MET A 315 -7.32 28.41 39.75
N ILE A 316 -7.06 27.87 40.93
CA ILE A 316 -6.23 26.65 41.11
C ILE A 316 -6.93 25.42 40.50
N LYS A 317 -8.23 25.28 40.67
CA LYS A 317 -9.04 24.21 40.04
C LYS A 317 -8.83 24.19 38.53
N ASP A 318 -8.88 25.35 37.87
CA ASP A 318 -8.68 25.41 36.41
C ASP A 318 -7.24 25.07 36.01
N ARG A 319 -6.25 25.46 36.80
CA ARG A 319 -4.84 25.07 36.58
C ARG A 319 -4.61 23.59 36.77
N ILE A 320 -5.22 22.93 37.76
CA ILE A 320 -5.15 21.48 37.94
C ILE A 320 -5.70 20.76 36.73
N LYS A 321 -6.84 21.20 36.18
CA LYS A 321 -7.46 20.66 35.01
C LYS A 321 -6.54 20.78 33.76
N GLU A 322 -5.95 21.97 33.52
CA GLU A 322 -5.06 22.22 32.40
C GLU A 322 -3.73 21.45 32.53
N LEU A 323 -3.13 21.38 33.71
CA LEU A 323 -1.93 20.57 33.96
C LEU A 323 -2.19 19.08 33.74
N SER A 324 -3.35 18.59 34.17
CA SER A 324 -3.75 17.18 33.91
C SER A 324 -3.91 16.89 32.41
N ARG A 325 -4.51 17.84 31.66
CA ARG A 325 -4.62 17.75 30.19
C ARG A 325 -3.24 17.72 29.53
N TYR A 326 -2.34 18.62 29.94
CA TYR A 326 -0.96 18.67 29.45
C TYR A 326 -0.20 17.36 29.72
N TYR A 327 -0.31 16.86 30.99
CA TYR A 327 0.33 15.61 31.38
C TYR A 327 -0.17 14.40 30.57
N PHE A 328 -1.49 14.30 30.36
CA PHE A 328 -2.07 13.26 29.51
C PHE A 328 -1.51 13.34 28.09
N ALA A 329 -1.53 14.51 27.48
CA ALA A 329 -1.09 14.69 26.11
C ALA A 329 0.40 14.32 25.91
N HIS A 330 1.27 14.61 26.90
CA HIS A 330 2.71 14.44 26.76
C HIS A 330 3.25 13.10 27.30
N ARG A 331 2.58 12.50 28.27
CA ARG A 331 3.06 11.27 28.93
C ARG A 331 2.21 10.04 28.62
N ILE A 332 0.92 10.14 28.80
CA ILE A 332 0.00 9.01 28.67
C ILE A 332 -0.43 8.82 27.21
N GLY A 333 -0.77 9.92 26.53
CA GLY A 333 -1.22 9.91 25.14
C GLY A 333 -0.18 9.28 24.18
N ASN A 334 1.10 9.46 24.45
CA ASN A 334 2.19 8.89 23.63
C ASN A 334 2.28 7.34 23.72
N LYS A 335 1.61 6.70 24.69
CA LYS A 335 1.54 5.23 24.76
C LYS A 335 0.53 4.65 23.78
N TYR A 336 -0.47 5.42 23.39
CA TYR A 336 -1.47 5.00 22.42
C TYR A 336 -0.99 5.26 20.99
N PHE A 337 -1.61 4.57 20.05
CA PHE A 337 -1.47 4.89 18.64
C PHE A 337 -2.32 6.12 18.31
N ASP A 338 -2.00 6.81 17.20
CA ASP A 338 -2.81 7.95 16.78
C ASP A 338 -4.16 7.52 16.25
N ASN A 339 -4.17 6.42 15.47
CA ASN A 339 -5.37 5.85 14.88
C ASN A 339 -5.47 4.34 15.14
N LYS A 340 -6.70 3.88 15.25
CA LYS A 340 -7.08 2.47 15.27
C LYS A 340 -8.17 2.25 14.22
N ALA A 341 -8.10 1.14 13.50
CA ALA A 341 -9.14 0.72 12.56
C ALA A 341 -9.42 -0.76 12.71
N GLU A 342 -10.66 -1.15 12.43
CA GLU A 342 -11.05 -2.54 12.26
C GLU A 342 -10.94 -2.89 10.78
N ILE A 343 -10.40 -4.05 10.48
CA ILE A 343 -10.30 -4.57 9.12
C ILE A 343 -11.55 -5.43 8.90
N LEU A 344 -12.37 -5.01 7.94
CA LEU A 344 -13.66 -5.65 7.65
C LEU A 344 -13.62 -6.32 6.28
N LEU A 345 -14.08 -7.58 6.22
CA LEU A 345 -14.37 -8.33 5.01
C LEU A 345 -15.85 -8.69 5.04
N ASN A 346 -16.64 -8.23 4.08
CA ASN A 346 -18.10 -8.43 4.04
C ASN A 346 -18.82 -8.03 5.34
N GLU A 347 -18.41 -6.88 5.94
CA GLU A 347 -18.90 -6.36 7.22
C GLU A 347 -18.42 -7.11 8.47
N ASP A 348 -17.81 -8.28 8.33
CA ASP A 348 -17.24 -9.03 9.41
C ASP A 348 -15.81 -8.61 9.74
N ARG A 349 -15.52 -8.48 11.04
CA ARG A 349 -14.19 -8.10 11.52
C ARG A 349 -13.23 -9.28 11.43
N ILE A 350 -12.20 -9.15 10.57
CA ILE A 350 -11.11 -10.14 10.42
C ILE A 350 -9.80 -9.72 11.08
N GLY A 351 -9.71 -8.48 11.57
CA GLY A 351 -8.48 -8.00 12.20
C GLY A 351 -8.57 -6.57 12.68
N THR A 352 -7.45 -6.04 13.15
CA THR A 352 -7.29 -4.63 13.53
C THR A 352 -5.95 -4.10 13.08
N ILE A 353 -5.93 -2.81 12.76
CA ILE A 353 -4.71 -2.06 12.48
C ILE A 353 -4.65 -0.84 13.39
N LYS A 354 -3.48 -0.57 13.96
CA LYS A 354 -3.19 0.64 14.71
C LYS A 354 -1.99 1.32 14.10
N GLU A 355 -2.02 2.64 14.02
CA GLU A 355 -0.93 3.42 13.43
C GLU A 355 -0.62 4.66 14.26
N GLY A 356 0.64 5.03 14.31
CA GLY A 356 1.12 6.20 15.03
C GLY A 356 2.37 6.79 14.40
N MET A 357 2.50 8.12 14.45
CA MET A 357 3.66 8.84 13.96
C MET A 357 4.24 9.70 15.09
N ASP A 358 5.55 9.69 15.26
CA ASP A 358 6.27 10.52 16.22
C ASP A 358 7.63 10.98 15.69
N PHE A 359 8.05 12.18 16.09
CA PHE A 359 9.45 12.58 15.99
C PHE A 359 10.22 12.06 17.20
N ILE A 360 11.31 11.36 16.94
CA ILE A 360 12.12 10.69 17.94
C ILE A 360 13.52 11.28 17.97
N THR A 361 14.06 11.47 19.19
CA THR A 361 15.46 11.86 19.35
C THR A 361 16.37 10.70 18.97
N HIS A 362 17.49 10.99 18.38
CA HIS A 362 18.48 10.00 17.92
C HIS A 362 18.90 8.98 19.03
N LYS A 363 18.90 9.42 20.29
CA LYS A 363 19.19 8.57 21.46
C LYS A 363 18.17 7.44 21.65
N LYS A 364 16.91 7.62 21.20
CA LYS A 364 15.84 6.64 21.34
C LYS A 364 15.70 5.68 20.15
N VAL A 365 16.50 5.87 19.10
CA VAL A 365 16.54 4.94 17.96
C VAL A 365 17.23 3.65 18.40
N PRO A 366 16.65 2.47 18.16
CA PRO A 366 17.27 1.19 18.50
C PRO A 366 18.65 1.03 17.83
N GLU A 367 19.60 0.40 18.52
CA GLU A 367 20.96 0.20 18.01
C GLU A 367 20.99 -0.64 16.72
N GLU A 368 20.09 -1.63 16.59
CA GLU A 368 19.94 -2.41 15.36
C GLU A 368 19.58 -1.53 14.15
N VAL A 369 18.69 -0.54 14.34
CA VAL A 369 18.30 0.41 13.29
C VAL A 369 19.43 1.38 12.95
N LYS A 370 20.17 1.86 13.97
CA LYS A 370 21.36 2.70 13.77
C LYS A 370 22.44 1.95 12.99
N ARG A 371 22.71 0.70 13.35
CA ARG A 371 23.69 -0.15 12.66
C ARG A 371 23.35 -0.23 11.16
N VAL A 372 22.10 -0.52 10.83
CA VAL A 372 21.63 -0.58 9.45
C VAL A 372 21.72 0.78 8.76
N ARG A 373 21.39 1.89 9.45
CA ARG A 373 21.48 3.24 8.87
C ARG A 373 22.92 3.62 8.53
N TYR A 374 23.90 3.22 9.35
CA TYR A 374 25.29 3.64 9.25
C TYR A 374 26.24 2.55 8.74
N SER A 375 25.75 1.47 8.14
CA SER A 375 26.51 0.27 7.76
C SER A 375 27.56 0.48 6.67
N LYS A 376 27.50 1.54 5.83
CA LYS A 376 28.48 1.74 4.73
C LYS A 376 29.45 2.88 5.01
N ARG A 377 30.77 2.57 4.96
CA ARG A 377 31.89 3.50 5.22
C ARG A 377 31.98 4.67 4.24
N LEU A 378 31.58 4.50 2.98
CA LEU A 378 31.59 5.57 1.95
C LEU A 378 30.74 6.80 2.31
N MET A 379 29.87 6.67 3.31
CA MET A 379 28.99 7.73 3.78
C MET A 379 29.40 8.26 5.17
N GLU A 380 30.60 7.98 5.63
CA GLU A 380 31.04 8.36 6.99
C GLU A 380 31.03 9.88 7.19
N VAL A 381 31.44 10.63 6.18
CA VAL A 381 31.39 12.11 6.20
C VAL A 381 29.96 12.61 6.29
N GLU A 382 29.05 12.05 5.47
CA GLU A 382 27.61 12.36 5.52
C GLU A 382 27.01 12.03 6.88
N ASN A 383 27.38 10.87 7.46
CA ASN A 383 26.87 10.41 8.74
C ASN A 383 27.39 11.20 9.94
N ARG A 384 28.61 11.79 9.85
CA ARG A 384 29.23 12.56 10.94
C ARG A 384 28.84 14.03 10.96
N VAL A 385 28.53 14.60 9.81
CA VAL A 385 28.26 16.04 9.64
C VAL A 385 26.78 16.38 9.63
N THR A 386 25.91 15.43 9.31
CA THR A 386 24.47 15.69 9.20
C THR A 386 23.72 15.35 10.48
N ASP A 387 23.17 16.37 11.14
CA ASP A 387 22.15 16.20 12.19
C ASP A 387 20.82 15.84 11.50
N GLU A 388 20.49 14.57 11.50
CA GLU A 388 19.25 14.07 10.90
C GLU A 388 18.09 14.16 11.91
N LYS A 389 16.94 14.58 11.46
CA LYS A 389 15.68 14.44 12.22
C LYS A 389 15.09 13.06 11.95
N VAL A 390 14.75 12.35 13.00
CA VAL A 390 14.17 11.00 12.89
C VAL A 390 12.67 11.07 13.10
N MET A 391 11.94 10.70 12.05
CA MET A 391 10.50 10.52 12.06
C MET A 391 10.18 9.03 12.04
N LEU A 392 9.40 8.56 13.01
CA LEU A 392 8.97 7.17 13.13
C LEU A 392 7.48 7.05 12.82
N TYR A 393 7.15 6.26 11.82
CA TYR A 393 5.80 5.71 11.64
C TYR A 393 5.79 4.27 12.13
N ARG A 394 4.86 3.97 13.02
CA ARG A 394 4.68 2.63 13.62
C ARG A 394 3.29 2.10 13.31
N MET A 395 3.21 0.83 12.99
CA MET A 395 1.97 0.11 12.72
C MET A 395 1.96 -1.20 13.48
N ALA A 396 0.83 -1.50 14.11
CA ALA A 396 0.55 -2.81 14.68
C ALA A 396 -0.68 -3.40 13.97
N LEU A 397 -0.52 -4.61 13.44
CA LEU A 397 -1.52 -5.31 12.66
C LEU A 397 -1.82 -6.65 13.32
N HIS A 398 -3.10 -6.89 13.59
CA HIS A 398 -3.62 -8.16 14.09
C HIS A 398 -4.56 -8.78 13.04
N ILE A 399 -4.36 -10.07 12.72
CA ILE A 399 -5.19 -10.82 11.75
C ILE A 399 -5.69 -12.10 12.38
N ASP A 400 -7.02 -12.27 12.41
CA ASP A 400 -7.68 -13.53 12.70
C ASP A 400 -7.70 -14.40 11.43
N ARG A 401 -6.79 -15.36 11.36
CA ARG A 401 -6.62 -16.24 10.20
C ARG A 401 -7.80 -17.17 10.00
N VAL A 402 -8.44 -17.63 11.07
CA VAL A 402 -9.57 -18.55 11.00
C VAL A 402 -10.77 -17.83 10.35
N LYS A 403 -11.07 -16.62 10.82
CA LYS A 403 -12.14 -15.82 10.23
C LYS A 403 -11.86 -15.43 8.80
N LEU A 404 -10.62 -15.04 8.49
CA LEU A 404 -10.23 -14.69 7.11
C LEU A 404 -10.47 -15.87 6.17
N ASN A 405 -10.12 -17.10 6.55
CA ASN A 405 -10.34 -18.29 5.72
C ASN A 405 -11.82 -18.67 5.63
N HIS A 406 -12.57 -18.55 6.73
CA HIS A 406 -13.99 -18.89 6.74
C HIS A 406 -14.83 -17.97 5.85
N LEU A 407 -14.48 -16.67 5.82
CA LEU A 407 -15.19 -15.68 5.03
C LEU A 407 -14.73 -15.59 3.56
N SER A 408 -13.61 -16.21 3.23
CA SER A 408 -13.06 -16.20 1.88
C SER A 408 -13.47 -17.46 1.11
N HIS A 409 -14.01 -17.32 -0.09
CA HIS A 409 -14.31 -18.44 -1.00
C HIS A 409 -13.04 -19.17 -1.51
N TYR A 410 -11.90 -18.51 -1.39
CA TYR A 410 -10.59 -19.05 -1.76
C TYR A 410 -9.66 -19.00 -0.55
N GLU A 411 -8.76 -19.99 -0.44
CA GLU A 411 -7.74 -19.95 0.61
C GLU A 411 -6.81 -18.73 0.39
N THR A 412 -6.83 -17.81 1.34
CA THR A 412 -6.03 -16.59 1.31
C THR A 412 -4.88 -16.65 2.30
N ALA A 413 -3.69 -16.26 1.85
CA ALA A 413 -2.49 -16.33 2.69
C ALA A 413 -2.41 -15.22 3.76
N GLY A 414 -3.14 -14.11 3.59
CA GLY A 414 -3.07 -12.95 4.48
C GLY A 414 -3.50 -11.67 3.78
N ILE A 415 -2.91 -10.56 4.18
CA ILE A 415 -3.23 -9.24 3.64
C ILE A 415 -2.00 -8.51 3.13
N ASN A 416 -2.22 -7.63 2.16
CA ASN A 416 -1.26 -6.64 1.70
C ASN A 416 -1.64 -5.28 2.27
N ASP A 417 -0.69 -4.58 2.86
CA ASP A 417 -0.78 -3.16 3.12
C ASP A 417 0.05 -2.40 2.08
N ILE A 418 -0.59 -1.47 1.39
CA ILE A 418 0.01 -0.64 0.35
C ILE A 418 0.06 0.78 0.87
N ILE A 419 1.21 1.19 1.35
CA ILE A 419 1.45 2.54 1.87
C ILE A 419 2.03 3.39 0.75
N ARG A 420 1.39 4.53 0.48
CA ARG A 420 1.92 5.57 -0.41
C ARG A 420 2.25 6.79 0.41
N PHE A 421 3.50 7.22 0.35
CA PHE A 421 4.00 8.40 1.02
C PHE A 421 4.33 9.48 0.00
N ASN A 422 3.63 10.61 0.09
CA ASN A 422 3.85 11.77 -0.77
C ASN A 422 4.95 12.66 -0.16
N VAL A 423 6.00 12.91 -0.93
CA VAL A 423 7.17 13.70 -0.48
C VAL A 423 7.08 15.17 -0.85
N ASN A 424 5.99 15.63 -1.43
CA ASN A 424 5.87 17.01 -1.92
C ASN A 424 6.13 18.05 -0.83
N ASN A 425 5.66 17.81 0.39
CA ASN A 425 5.92 18.70 1.53
C ASN A 425 7.41 18.75 1.93
N LEU A 426 8.18 17.67 1.68
CA LEU A 426 9.64 17.67 1.86
C LEU A 426 10.30 18.49 0.76
N LEU A 427 9.86 18.33 -0.49
CA LEU A 427 10.42 19.02 -1.65
C LEU A 427 10.22 20.54 -1.57
N GLN A 428 9.10 20.99 -1.03
CA GLN A 428 8.81 22.43 -0.86
C GLN A 428 9.78 23.12 0.10
N LYS A 429 10.41 22.38 1.01
CA LYS A 429 11.39 22.88 1.99
C LYS A 429 12.82 22.90 1.47
N MET A 430 13.07 22.39 0.25
CA MET A 430 14.39 22.42 -0.35
C MET A 430 14.78 23.83 -0.81
N ASP A 431 16.07 24.14 -0.65
CA ASP A 431 16.70 25.37 -1.16
C ASP A 431 16.67 25.45 -2.70
N ASN A 432 17.41 26.41 -3.24
CA ASN A 432 17.58 26.60 -4.67
C ASN A 432 17.85 25.28 -5.40
N PRO A 433 17.11 24.98 -6.47
CA PRO A 433 17.17 23.68 -7.16
C PRO A 433 18.52 23.44 -7.85
N LYS A 434 19.28 24.50 -8.18
CA LYS A 434 20.53 24.40 -8.93
C LYS A 434 21.67 25.16 -8.25
N VAL A 435 22.87 24.58 -8.37
CA VAL A 435 24.13 25.22 -7.98
C VAL A 435 24.97 25.35 -9.23
N ASN A 436 25.44 26.56 -9.52
CA ASN A 436 26.34 26.83 -10.65
C ASN A 436 27.76 26.46 -10.27
N ILE A 437 28.34 25.47 -10.94
CA ILE A 437 29.73 25.03 -10.77
C ILE A 437 30.54 25.56 -11.97
N ARG A 438 31.70 26.20 -11.69
CA ARG A 438 32.62 26.61 -12.72
C ARG A 438 33.55 25.47 -13.07
N HIS A 439 33.65 25.16 -14.35
CA HIS A 439 34.53 24.12 -14.88
C HIS A 439 35.42 24.70 -15.94
N MET A 440 36.68 24.35 -15.95
CA MET A 440 37.64 24.73 -17.02
C MET A 440 37.72 23.54 -17.99
N ASN A 441 37.39 23.81 -19.24
CA ASN A 441 37.51 22.84 -20.33
C ASN A 441 39.00 22.61 -20.70
N ASP A 442 39.29 21.60 -21.50
CA ASP A 442 40.64 21.23 -21.92
C ASP A 442 41.29 22.33 -22.79
N ASP A 443 40.50 23.21 -23.40
CA ASP A 443 40.93 24.39 -24.19
C ASP A 443 41.27 25.61 -23.29
N GLY A 444 41.15 25.49 -21.96
CA GLY A 444 41.40 26.57 -21.01
C GLY A 444 40.22 27.54 -20.82
N THR A 445 39.11 27.36 -21.50
CA THR A 445 37.91 28.19 -21.31
C THR A 445 37.15 27.79 -20.04
N VAL A 446 36.63 28.81 -19.31
CA VAL A 446 35.83 28.56 -18.09
C VAL A 446 34.35 28.64 -18.44
N VAL A 447 33.63 27.53 -18.24
CA VAL A 447 32.20 27.45 -18.43
C VAL A 447 31.49 27.29 -17.09
N THR A 448 30.26 27.80 -16.99
CA THR A 448 29.42 27.62 -15.80
C THR A 448 28.36 26.58 -16.09
N ILE A 449 28.40 25.48 -15.32
CA ILE A 449 27.49 24.34 -15.47
C ILE A 449 26.47 24.37 -14.31
N PRO A 450 25.17 24.50 -14.61
CA PRO A 450 24.13 24.41 -13.58
C PRO A 450 23.91 22.94 -13.20
N CYS A 451 24.23 22.58 -11.95
CA CYS A 451 24.06 21.23 -11.40
C CYS A 451 22.86 21.19 -10.47
N ASP A 452 22.05 20.13 -10.57
CA ASP A 452 20.88 19.95 -9.69
C ASP A 452 21.33 19.58 -8.26
N LYS A 453 20.71 20.25 -7.28
CA LYS A 453 20.94 19.96 -5.86
C LYS A 453 20.09 18.76 -5.46
N ILE A 454 20.72 17.73 -4.89
CA ILE A 454 20.06 16.50 -4.44
C ILE A 454 20.04 16.40 -2.93
N TYR A 455 19.03 15.72 -2.41
CA TYR A 455 18.84 15.42 -0.99
C TYR A 455 18.59 13.93 -0.81
N TYR A 456 19.23 13.35 0.18
CA TYR A 456 19.05 11.93 0.52
C TYR A 456 18.17 11.77 1.74
N VAL A 457 17.05 11.08 1.59
CA VAL A 457 16.25 10.60 2.71
C VAL A 457 16.48 9.10 2.86
N ASN A 458 16.97 8.67 4.03
CA ASN A 458 17.12 7.25 4.31
C ASN A 458 15.89 6.73 5.04
N ILE A 459 15.40 5.58 4.62
CA ILE A 459 14.23 4.92 5.22
C ILE A 459 14.67 3.53 5.64
N VAL A 460 14.58 3.26 6.94
CA VAL A 460 14.80 1.90 7.48
C VAL A 460 13.45 1.31 7.82
N LEU A 461 13.11 0.20 7.18
CA LEU A 461 11.93 -0.59 7.47
C LEU A 461 12.30 -1.70 8.43
N GLN A 462 11.61 -1.77 9.55
CA GLN A 462 11.75 -2.81 10.56
C GLN A 462 10.43 -3.54 10.73
N PHE A 463 10.43 -4.83 10.52
CA PHE A 463 9.25 -5.68 10.68
C PHE A 463 9.50 -6.69 11.78
N ARG A 464 8.51 -6.87 12.64
CA ARG A 464 8.52 -7.88 13.69
C ARG A 464 7.31 -8.80 13.55
N TYR A 465 7.57 -10.09 13.55
CA TYR A 465 6.56 -11.13 13.58
C TYR A 465 7.07 -12.26 14.49
N GLU A 466 6.38 -12.51 15.58
CA GLU A 466 6.83 -13.39 16.66
C GLU A 466 8.23 -12.97 17.17
N SER A 467 9.20 -13.88 17.16
CA SER A 467 10.60 -13.61 17.54
C SER A 467 11.47 -13.07 16.41
N ASN A 468 10.94 -13.04 15.17
CA ASN A 468 11.74 -12.65 14.00
C ASN A 468 11.65 -11.15 13.74
N THR A 469 12.81 -10.52 13.57
CA THR A 469 12.95 -9.13 13.13
C THR A 469 13.62 -9.10 11.77
N THR A 470 13.02 -8.40 10.82
CA THR A 470 13.59 -8.16 9.49
C THR A 470 13.81 -6.67 9.32
N LEU A 471 15.01 -6.30 8.87
CA LEU A 471 15.40 -4.91 8.59
C LEU A 471 15.71 -4.77 7.10
N ARG A 472 15.29 -3.66 6.50
CA ARG A 472 15.67 -3.25 5.14
C ARG A 472 15.92 -1.76 5.10
N ARG A 473 16.89 -1.32 4.32
CA ARG A 473 17.23 0.09 4.17
C ARG A 473 17.05 0.53 2.73
N PHE A 474 16.37 1.66 2.56
CA PHE A 474 16.18 2.34 1.28
C PHE A 474 16.77 3.73 1.33
N ARG A 475 17.46 4.11 0.27
CA ARG A 475 17.94 5.46 0.05
C ARG A 475 17.11 6.09 -1.06
N VAL A 476 16.44 7.19 -0.73
CA VAL A 476 15.62 7.97 -1.65
C VAL A 476 16.39 9.21 -2.06
N THR A 477 16.62 9.37 -3.35
CA THR A 477 17.22 10.57 -3.92
C THR A 477 16.11 11.53 -4.33
N LEU A 478 16.12 12.71 -3.75
CA LEU A 478 15.12 13.74 -4.00
C LEU A 478 15.78 14.96 -4.63
N THR A 479 15.12 15.53 -5.64
CA THR A 479 15.39 16.85 -6.20
C THR A 479 14.20 17.76 -5.95
N ARG A 480 14.35 19.07 -6.17
CA ARG A 480 13.20 19.99 -6.11
C ARG A 480 12.09 19.60 -7.08
N ASN A 481 12.43 18.87 -8.13
CA ASN A 481 11.52 18.45 -9.19
C ASN A 481 10.76 17.15 -8.87
N GLY A 482 11.18 16.38 -7.87
CA GLY A 482 10.55 15.11 -7.50
C GLY A 482 11.53 14.05 -7.02
N ILE A 483 11.05 12.83 -6.97
CA ILE A 483 11.83 11.64 -6.66
C ILE A 483 12.61 11.24 -7.90
N GLU A 484 13.94 11.14 -7.77
CA GLU A 484 14.83 10.72 -8.85
C GLU A 484 15.05 9.20 -8.81
N SER A 485 15.37 8.67 -7.64
CA SER A 485 15.61 7.24 -7.49
C SER A 485 15.27 6.74 -6.09
N ILE A 486 15.03 5.43 -6.00
CA ILE A 486 14.91 4.70 -4.76
C ILE A 486 15.75 3.43 -4.87
N ASN A 487 16.73 3.29 -4.00
CA ASN A 487 17.68 2.18 -4.04
C ASN A 487 17.63 1.43 -2.71
N GLU A 488 17.50 0.12 -2.77
CA GLU A 488 17.71 -0.72 -1.59
C GLU A 488 19.22 -0.82 -1.33
N VAL A 489 19.61 -0.55 -0.10
CA VAL A 489 21.01 -0.62 0.33
C VAL A 489 21.20 -1.93 1.04
N GLU A 490 22.08 -2.78 0.51
CA GLU A 490 22.47 -4.04 1.16
C GLU A 490 23.01 -3.78 2.56
N ILE A 491 22.58 -4.61 3.50
CA ILE A 491 22.98 -4.60 4.90
C ILE A 491 24.06 -5.67 5.05
N ASP A 492 25.27 -5.25 5.40
CA ASP A 492 26.38 -6.15 5.71
C ASP A 492 26.14 -6.92 7.01
#